data_960720693304fc22a8697ebe34ab08b6
#
_entry.id   960720693304fc22a8697ebe34ab08b6
#
_cell.length_a   1.000
_cell.length_b   1.000
_cell.length_c   1.000
_cell.angle_alpha   90.00
_cell.angle_beta   90.00
_cell.angle_gamma   90.00
#
_symmetry.space_group_name_H-M   'P 1'
#
loop_
_entity.id
_entity.type
_entity.pdbx_description
1 polymer ?
#
loop_
_entity_poly.entity_id
_entity_poly.type
_entity_poly.pdbx_seq_one_letter_code
_entity_poly.pdbx_strand_id
1 'polypeptide(L)'
;MSDQKWPLWMPLRDDLKPLSPYGAPQVPAQATLNTNENPYPPSPALAQAIADRVHSVATNLNRYPDRDAVTLRSELAKFINSLSATSFGVEEIWAANGSNEIIQSLFMAFGERPALG
;
A
#
# COMPACT_ATOMS: atom_id res chain seq x y z
N MET A 1 -0.22 18.31 22.46
CA MET A 1 0.14 16.87 22.52
C MET A 1 -0.88 16.23 23.43
N SER A 2 -1.77 15.42 22.92
CA SER A 2 -2.78 14.74 23.74
C SER A 2 -2.10 13.65 24.53
N ASP A 3 -2.17 13.70 25.87
CA ASP A 3 -1.83 12.59 26.75
C ASP A 3 -2.81 11.44 26.48
N GLN A 4 -2.58 10.69 25.41
CA GLN A 4 -3.38 9.52 25.09
C GLN A 4 -3.00 8.41 26.06
N LYS A 5 -3.69 8.39 27.22
CA LYS A 5 -3.55 7.29 28.16
C LYS A 5 -4.31 6.08 27.63
N TRP A 6 -3.58 5.07 27.28
CA TRP A 6 -4.16 3.78 26.91
C TRP A 6 -4.96 3.19 28.07
N PRO A 7 -6.14 2.60 27.85
CA PRO A 7 -6.89 1.93 28.89
C PRO A 7 -6.06 0.82 29.53
N LEU A 8 -6.12 0.70 30.87
CA LEU A 8 -5.34 -0.31 31.63
C LEU A 8 -5.65 -1.76 31.23
N TRP A 9 -6.85 -2.00 30.70
CA TRP A 9 -7.26 -3.34 30.25
C TRP A 9 -6.69 -3.73 28.88
N MET A 10 -6.10 -2.79 28.13
CA MET A 10 -5.55 -3.06 26.82
C MET A 10 -4.13 -3.65 26.94
N PRO A 11 -3.89 -4.89 26.47
CA PRO A 11 -2.59 -5.55 26.56
C PRO A 11 -1.61 -5.01 25.50
N LEU A 12 -1.37 -3.69 25.53
CA LEU A 12 -0.42 -3.06 24.63
C LEU A 12 1.00 -3.27 25.15
N ARG A 13 1.92 -3.62 24.28
CA ARG A 13 3.35 -3.73 24.58
C ARG A 13 3.88 -2.40 25.14
N ASP A 14 4.70 -2.47 26.18
CA ASP A 14 5.20 -1.26 26.88
C ASP A 14 6.11 -0.40 25.99
N ASP A 15 6.87 -1.01 25.10
CA ASP A 15 7.73 -0.34 24.14
C ASP A 15 6.96 0.44 23.05
N LEU A 16 5.68 0.11 22.84
CA LEU A 16 4.82 0.82 21.86
C LEU A 16 4.03 1.97 22.50
N LYS A 17 3.85 1.96 23.82
CA LYS A 17 3.06 2.99 24.52
C LYS A 17 3.56 4.43 24.32
N PRO A 18 4.89 4.70 24.30
CA PRO A 18 5.41 6.05 24.09
C PRO A 18 5.41 6.49 22.62
N LEU A 19 5.13 5.58 21.67
CA LEU A 19 5.18 5.91 20.26
C LEU A 19 3.94 6.69 19.83
N SER A 20 4.14 7.70 19.00
CA SER A 20 3.07 8.39 18.29
C SER A 20 2.96 7.88 16.85
N PRO A 21 1.74 7.79 16.30
CA PRO A 21 1.58 7.41 14.91
C PRO A 21 2.34 8.37 13.99
N TYR A 22 3.01 7.81 12.98
CA TYR A 22 3.53 8.63 11.90
C TYR A 22 2.37 9.24 11.10
N GLY A 23 2.46 10.52 10.81
CA GLY A 23 1.52 11.22 9.96
C GLY A 23 2.15 12.49 9.41
N ALA A 24 2.17 12.64 8.09
CA ALA A 24 2.55 13.89 7.48
C ALA A 24 1.46 14.95 7.77
N PRO A 25 1.83 16.17 8.23
CA PRO A 25 0.86 17.23 8.47
C PRO A 25 0.09 17.57 7.19
N GLN A 26 -1.24 17.59 7.27
CA GLN A 26 -2.11 18.07 6.20
C GLN A 26 -2.34 19.56 6.40
N VAL A 27 -1.54 20.37 5.74
CA VAL A 27 -1.61 21.83 5.83
C VAL A 27 -2.19 22.36 4.51
N PRO A 28 -3.25 23.21 4.56
CA PRO A 28 -3.75 23.86 3.37
C PRO A 28 -2.66 24.77 2.78
N ALA A 29 -2.21 24.48 1.57
CA ALA A 29 -1.20 25.24 0.87
C ALA A 29 -1.46 25.23 -0.64
N GLN A 30 -0.93 26.22 -1.37
CA GLN A 30 -1.03 26.24 -2.83
C GLN A 30 -0.25 25.08 -3.49
N ALA A 31 0.82 24.62 -2.84
CA ALA A 31 1.57 23.45 -3.23
C ALA A 31 1.98 22.67 -1.97
N THR A 32 1.71 21.38 -1.95
CA THR A 32 2.12 20.46 -0.89
C THR A 32 3.34 19.67 -1.36
N LEU A 33 4.47 19.84 -0.68
CA LEU A 33 5.75 19.20 -1.01
C LEU A 33 6.28 18.35 0.15
N ASN A 34 5.42 18.10 1.15
CA ASN A 34 5.77 17.37 2.37
C ASN A 34 5.50 15.86 2.28
N THR A 35 4.94 15.42 1.19
CA THR A 35 4.65 14.01 0.89
C THR A 35 5.12 13.68 -0.53
N ASN A 36 5.39 12.41 -0.78
CA ASN A 36 5.81 11.94 -2.11
C ASN A 36 4.57 11.65 -2.97
N GLU A 37 3.87 12.72 -3.38
CA GLU A 37 2.68 12.65 -4.22
C GLU A 37 3.00 13.00 -5.67
N ASN A 38 2.33 12.34 -6.59
CA ASN A 38 2.40 12.73 -8.01
C ASN A 38 1.53 14.00 -8.22
N PRO A 39 2.10 15.15 -8.61
CA PRO A 39 1.34 16.38 -8.82
C PRO A 39 0.46 16.35 -10.08
N TYR A 40 0.65 15.37 -10.95
CA TYR A 40 -0.11 15.25 -12.18
C TYR A 40 -1.32 14.34 -12.00
N PRO A 41 -2.56 14.83 -12.19
CA PRO A 41 -3.75 14.00 -12.11
C PRO A 41 -3.77 12.99 -13.27
N PRO A 42 -4.53 11.89 -13.12
CA PRO A 42 -4.79 10.97 -14.24
C PRO A 42 -5.41 11.74 -15.42
N SER A 43 -5.09 11.30 -16.63
CA SER A 43 -5.76 11.86 -17.81
C SER A 43 -7.27 11.58 -17.77
N PRO A 44 -8.11 12.41 -18.42
CA PRO A 44 -9.55 12.13 -18.50
C PRO A 44 -9.88 10.74 -19.05
N ALA A 45 -9.12 10.28 -20.04
CA ALA A 45 -9.30 8.94 -20.62
C ALA A 45 -8.99 7.83 -19.60
N LEU A 46 -7.92 7.98 -18.81
CA LEU A 46 -7.59 7.02 -17.75
C LEU A 46 -8.64 7.04 -16.64
N ALA A 47 -9.09 8.22 -16.23
CA ALA A 47 -10.13 8.34 -15.21
C ALA A 47 -11.43 7.67 -15.65
N GLN A 48 -11.83 7.85 -16.92
CA GLN A 48 -13.01 7.18 -17.47
C GLN A 48 -12.83 5.65 -17.50
N ALA A 49 -11.68 5.15 -17.95
CA ALA A 49 -11.40 3.72 -17.99
C ALA A 49 -11.46 3.08 -16.58
N ILE A 50 -10.98 3.78 -15.56
CA ILE A 50 -11.09 3.34 -14.16
C ILE A 50 -12.56 3.27 -13.73
N ALA A 51 -13.35 4.31 -14.03
CA ALA A 51 -14.78 4.36 -13.68
C ALA A 51 -15.56 3.21 -14.34
N ASP A 52 -15.32 2.95 -15.64
CA ASP A 52 -15.94 1.87 -16.39
C ASP A 52 -15.57 0.49 -15.80
N ARG A 53 -14.31 0.32 -15.41
CA ARG A 53 -13.87 -0.92 -14.78
C ARG A 53 -14.52 -1.14 -13.42
N VAL A 54 -14.56 -0.11 -12.57
CA VAL A 54 -15.24 -0.17 -11.27
C VAL A 54 -16.72 -0.50 -11.47
N HIS A 55 -17.39 0.15 -12.41
CA HIS A 55 -18.80 -0.13 -12.73
C HIS A 55 -19.00 -1.61 -13.13
N SER A 56 -18.13 -2.14 -13.97
CA SER A 56 -18.23 -3.53 -14.45
C SER A 56 -18.11 -4.60 -13.34
N VAL A 57 -17.40 -4.30 -12.27
CA VAL A 57 -17.18 -5.23 -11.16
C VAL A 57 -18.05 -4.94 -9.93
N ALA A 58 -18.73 -3.80 -9.90
CA ALA A 58 -19.47 -3.33 -8.72
C ALA A 58 -20.55 -4.31 -8.23
N THR A 59 -21.19 -5.02 -9.14
CA THR A 59 -22.23 -6.03 -8.81
C THR A 59 -21.65 -7.29 -8.15
N ASN A 60 -20.34 -7.46 -8.16
CA ASN A 60 -19.64 -8.61 -7.59
C ASN A 60 -18.83 -8.28 -6.33
N LEU A 61 -18.88 -7.03 -5.83
CA LEU A 61 -18.10 -6.60 -4.65
C LEU A 61 -18.53 -7.31 -3.34
N ASN A 62 -19.66 -8.00 -3.34
CA ASN A 62 -20.10 -8.87 -2.24
C ASN A 62 -19.41 -10.24 -2.24
N ARG A 63 -18.57 -10.54 -3.22
CA ARG A 63 -17.82 -11.80 -3.33
C ARG A 63 -16.37 -11.59 -2.94
N TYR A 64 -15.73 -12.67 -2.52
CA TYR A 64 -14.28 -12.62 -2.29
C TYR A 64 -13.55 -12.29 -3.59
N PRO A 65 -12.51 -11.46 -3.52
CA PRO A 65 -11.65 -11.19 -4.68
C PRO A 65 -10.82 -12.42 -5.07
N ASP A 66 -10.16 -12.35 -6.21
CA ASP A 66 -9.12 -13.31 -6.56
C ASP A 66 -8.01 -13.27 -5.50
N ARG A 67 -7.88 -14.37 -4.75
CA ARG A 67 -6.94 -14.49 -3.64
C ARG A 67 -5.48 -14.27 -4.09
N ASP A 68 -5.15 -14.80 -5.24
CA ASP A 68 -3.77 -14.85 -5.72
C ASP A 68 -3.45 -13.67 -6.65
N ALA A 69 -4.44 -12.85 -7.00
CA ALA A 69 -4.34 -11.67 -7.87
C ALA A 69 -3.53 -11.95 -9.16
N VAL A 70 -3.73 -13.13 -9.76
CA VAL A 70 -2.91 -13.64 -10.87
C VAL A 70 -2.90 -12.68 -12.06
N THR A 71 -4.07 -12.14 -12.43
CA THR A 71 -4.17 -11.18 -13.53
C THR A 71 -3.34 -9.92 -13.27
N LEU A 72 -3.47 -9.34 -12.07
CA LEU A 72 -2.71 -8.15 -11.68
C LEU A 72 -1.20 -8.43 -11.68
N ARG A 73 -0.78 -9.53 -11.06
CA ARG A 73 0.64 -9.91 -10.98
C ARG A 73 1.24 -10.16 -12.36
N SER A 74 0.49 -10.78 -13.26
CA SER A 74 0.92 -11.02 -14.64
C SER A 74 1.11 -9.70 -15.41
N GLU A 75 0.19 -8.74 -15.26
CA GLU A 75 0.31 -7.43 -15.91
C GLU A 75 1.45 -6.61 -15.31
N LEU A 76 1.67 -6.68 -13.99
CA LEU A 76 2.83 -6.06 -13.34
C LEU A 76 4.15 -6.66 -13.83
N ALA A 77 4.24 -7.98 -13.99
CA ALA A 77 5.42 -8.63 -14.57
C ALA A 77 5.73 -8.09 -15.97
N LYS A 78 4.72 -8.02 -16.84
CA LYS A 78 4.87 -7.44 -18.19
C LYS A 78 5.33 -5.99 -18.13
N PHE A 79 4.74 -5.18 -17.26
CA PHE A 79 5.10 -3.77 -17.09
C PHE A 79 6.56 -3.62 -16.65
N ILE A 80 6.98 -4.32 -15.60
CA ILE A 80 8.35 -4.28 -15.09
C ILE A 80 9.34 -4.73 -16.17
N ASN A 81 9.05 -5.84 -16.85
CA ASN A 81 9.89 -6.35 -17.93
C ASN A 81 10.00 -5.37 -19.11
N SER A 82 8.97 -4.55 -19.33
CA SER A 82 9.01 -3.52 -20.38
C SER A 82 9.90 -2.33 -20.03
N LEU A 83 10.11 -2.07 -18.75
CA LEU A 83 10.97 -0.97 -18.25
C LEU A 83 12.42 -1.38 -18.03
N SER A 84 12.65 -2.67 -17.82
CA SER A 84 13.96 -3.23 -17.46
C SER A 84 14.20 -4.44 -18.33
N ALA A 85 15.41 -4.71 -18.72
CA ALA A 85 15.77 -5.91 -19.48
C ALA A 85 15.69 -7.19 -18.60
N THR A 86 14.49 -7.45 -18.04
CA THR A 86 14.20 -8.58 -17.16
C THR A 86 13.14 -9.50 -17.78
N SER A 87 12.96 -10.69 -17.23
CA SER A 87 12.01 -11.69 -17.69
C SER A 87 11.24 -12.32 -16.53
N PHE A 88 10.77 -11.49 -15.60
CA PHE A 88 9.97 -11.97 -14.47
C PHE A 88 8.67 -12.59 -14.94
N GLY A 89 8.33 -13.75 -14.37
CA GLY A 89 7.01 -14.35 -14.45
C GLY A 89 6.10 -13.93 -13.30
N VAL A 90 4.89 -14.45 -13.28
CA VAL A 90 3.90 -14.15 -12.24
C VAL A 90 4.36 -14.56 -10.85
N GLU A 91 5.19 -15.61 -10.75
CA GLU A 91 5.65 -16.16 -9.46
C GLU A 91 6.70 -15.27 -8.77
N GLU A 92 7.35 -14.38 -9.52
CA GLU A 92 8.32 -13.44 -8.94
C GLU A 92 7.68 -12.10 -8.57
N ILE A 93 6.37 -11.93 -8.77
CA ILE A 93 5.66 -10.70 -8.44
C ILE A 93 4.80 -10.88 -7.19
N TRP A 94 5.04 -10.05 -6.21
CA TRP A 94 4.18 -9.92 -5.04
C TRP A 94 3.45 -8.57 -5.09
N ALA A 95 2.11 -8.61 -5.08
CA ALA A 95 1.26 -7.43 -5.03
C ALA A 95 0.58 -7.33 -3.67
N ALA A 96 0.55 -6.13 -3.10
CA ALA A 96 -0.07 -5.84 -1.81
C ALA A 96 -0.62 -4.40 -1.78
N ASN A 97 -1.27 -4.00 -0.68
CA ASN A 97 -1.79 -2.65 -0.49
C ASN A 97 -0.67 -1.65 -0.15
N GLY A 98 0.16 -1.39 -1.14
CA GLY A 98 1.34 -0.55 -1.02
C GLY A 98 2.53 -1.26 -0.38
N SER A 99 3.69 -0.57 -0.41
CA SER A 99 4.96 -1.10 0.13
C SER A 99 4.90 -1.37 1.64
N ASN A 100 4.09 -0.62 2.38
CA ASN A 100 4.00 -0.79 3.84
C ASN A 100 3.49 -2.17 4.25
N GLU A 101 2.53 -2.75 3.53
CA GLU A 101 2.05 -4.11 3.80
C GLU A 101 3.13 -5.15 3.49
N ILE A 102 3.89 -4.96 2.41
CA ILE A 102 5.01 -5.84 2.05
C ILE A 102 6.09 -5.78 3.12
N ILE A 103 6.51 -4.57 3.52
CA ILE A 103 7.52 -4.35 4.55
C ILE A 103 7.08 -4.98 5.87
N GLN A 104 5.83 -4.75 6.30
CA GLN A 104 5.27 -5.35 7.51
C GLN A 104 5.32 -6.89 7.45
N SER A 105 4.94 -7.47 6.32
CA SER A 105 4.97 -8.93 6.14
C SER A 105 6.40 -9.48 6.20
N LEU A 106 7.38 -8.77 5.62
CA LEU A 106 8.79 -9.14 5.72
C LEU A 106 9.28 -9.08 7.17
N PHE A 107 8.92 -8.04 7.94
CA PHE A 107 9.27 -7.98 9.35
C PHE A 107 8.63 -9.09 10.17
N MET A 108 7.39 -9.45 9.87
CA MET A 108 6.73 -10.57 10.55
C MET A 108 7.37 -11.92 10.20
N ALA A 109 7.81 -12.10 8.96
CA ALA A 109 8.43 -13.34 8.51
C ALA A 109 9.88 -13.52 8.99
N PHE A 110 10.63 -12.42 9.11
CA PHE A 110 12.07 -12.44 9.41
C PHE A 110 12.44 -11.69 10.70
N GLY A 111 11.47 -11.31 11.50
CA GLY A 111 11.55 -10.32 12.58
C GLY A 111 12.31 -10.73 13.84
N GLU A 112 13.01 -11.85 13.88
CA GLU A 112 13.93 -12.17 14.98
C GLU A 112 15.28 -11.42 14.87
N ARG A 113 15.54 -10.76 13.77
CA ARG A 113 16.74 -9.95 13.57
C ARG A 113 16.34 -8.50 13.35
N PRO A 114 16.97 -7.54 14.07
CA PRO A 114 16.70 -6.13 13.82
C PRO A 114 16.99 -5.85 12.34
N ALA A 115 15.98 -5.35 11.65
CA ALA A 115 16.18 -4.84 10.33
C ALA A 115 17.14 -3.65 10.43
N LEU A 116 18.06 -3.58 9.49
CA LEU A 116 19.02 -2.50 9.39
C LEU A 116 18.29 -1.16 9.37
N GLY A 117 18.62 -0.33 10.33
CA GLY A 117 18.26 1.09 10.33
C GLY A 117 19.13 1.86 9.34
#